data_eed5e329cb154f7cf223e2446e95962a
#
_entry.id   eed5e329cb154f7cf223e2446e95962a
#
_cell.length_a   1.000
_cell.length_b   1.000
_cell.length_c   1.000
_cell.angle_alpha   90.00
_cell.angle_beta   90.00
_cell.angle_gamma   90.00
#
_symmetry.space_group_name_H-M   'P 1'
#
loop_
_entity.id
_entity.type
_entity.pdbx_description
1 polymer ?
#
loop_
_entity_poly.entity_id
_entity_poly.type
_entity_poly.pdbx_seq_one_letter_code
_entity_poly.pdbx_strand_id
1 'polypeptide(L)'
;MLTVHKHVEGELFTDSTVQDATKGSWINLVNPDPDELAIVNMMTQIPTDVLKAALDTEERSHVEIEDEYIFVVINIPVLRGSDVYDAVPLGIFVTEDFFITICLEEAEVLYPFLSNQMPTFYTFKKTRFLFQIMYRTAVLYLRYLQQIDRRTDDIEKKL
;
A
#
# COMPACT_ATOMS: atom_id res chain seq x y z
N MET A 1 9.15 6.38 7.21
CA MET A 1 10.09 5.24 7.10
C MET A 1 10.02 4.65 5.69
N LEU A 2 11.14 4.60 5.02
CA LEU A 2 11.27 4.07 3.67
C LEU A 2 11.98 2.72 3.73
N THR A 3 11.42 1.70 3.07
CA THR A 3 12.04 0.38 2.93
C THR A 3 11.99 -0.07 1.47
N VAL A 4 12.99 -0.82 1.04
CA VAL A 4 13.09 -1.36 -0.32
C VAL A 4 13.03 -2.87 -0.25
N HIS A 5 12.18 -3.46 -1.07
CA HIS A 5 12.00 -4.91 -1.16
C HIS A 5 12.24 -5.35 -2.60
N LYS A 6 12.93 -6.45 -2.79
CA LYS A 6 13.18 -6.99 -4.11
C LYS A 6 13.23 -8.51 -4.10
N HIS A 7 12.56 -9.13 -5.06
CA HIS A 7 12.71 -10.55 -5.35
C HIS A 7 13.93 -10.80 -6.24
N VAL A 8 14.82 -11.67 -5.78
CA VAL A 8 15.96 -12.15 -6.53
C VAL A 8 15.99 -13.67 -6.37
N GLU A 9 15.95 -14.40 -7.49
CA GLU A 9 15.98 -15.88 -7.53
C GLU A 9 14.92 -16.54 -6.61
N GLY A 10 13.75 -15.91 -6.49
CA GLY A 10 12.64 -16.43 -5.68
C GLY A 10 12.67 -16.05 -4.21
N GLU A 11 13.69 -15.36 -3.74
CA GLU A 11 13.79 -14.87 -2.36
C GLU A 11 13.49 -13.37 -2.29
N LEU A 12 12.79 -12.95 -1.23
CA LEU A 12 12.51 -11.55 -0.96
C LEU A 12 13.60 -10.95 -0.07
N PHE A 13 14.34 -10.01 -0.63
CA PHE A 13 15.33 -9.22 0.11
C PHE A 13 14.70 -7.90 0.53
N THR A 14 14.94 -7.48 1.77
CA THR A 14 14.50 -6.21 2.32
C THR A 14 15.70 -5.39 2.75
N ASP A 15 15.77 -4.16 2.23
CA ASP A 15 16.80 -3.19 2.61
C ASP A 15 16.13 -1.90 3.10
N SER A 16 16.79 -1.23 4.03
CA SER A 16 16.35 0.07 4.52
C SER A 16 16.95 1.23 3.72
N THR A 17 17.85 0.96 2.77
CA THR A 17 18.53 1.98 1.97
C THR A 17 18.02 2.01 0.54
N VAL A 18 17.74 3.23 0.07
CA VAL A 18 17.28 3.49 -1.31
C VAL A 18 18.39 3.28 -2.33
N GLN A 19 19.65 3.34 -1.89
CA GLN A 19 20.82 3.22 -2.76
C GLN A 19 20.89 1.87 -3.49
N ASP A 20 20.25 0.85 -2.93
CA ASP A 20 20.20 -0.49 -3.50
C ASP A 20 18.90 -0.76 -4.30
N ALA A 21 18.02 0.24 -4.41
CA ALA A 21 16.82 0.12 -5.23
C ALA A 21 17.19 0.06 -6.72
N THR A 22 16.92 -1.07 -7.31
CA THR A 22 17.16 -1.34 -8.73
C THR A 22 15.85 -1.71 -9.42
N LYS A 23 15.87 -1.79 -10.74
CA LYS A 23 14.70 -2.18 -11.54
C LYS A 23 14.02 -3.44 -10.98
N GLY A 24 12.71 -3.36 -10.78
CA GLY A 24 11.92 -4.44 -10.22
C GLY A 24 11.77 -4.41 -8.69
N SER A 25 12.27 -3.36 -8.04
CA SER A 25 12.10 -3.15 -6.60
C SER A 25 10.73 -2.59 -6.25
N TRP A 26 10.27 -2.94 -5.04
CA TRP A 26 9.15 -2.33 -4.37
C TRP A 26 9.65 -1.38 -3.29
N ILE A 27 9.28 -0.11 -3.38
CA ILE A 27 9.59 0.93 -2.41
C ILE A 27 8.36 1.15 -1.54
N ASN A 28 8.46 0.85 -0.25
CA ASN A 28 7.36 1.03 0.70
C ASN A 28 7.64 2.20 1.63
N LEU A 29 6.73 3.17 1.65
CA LEU A 29 6.80 4.38 2.45
C LEU A 29 5.67 4.38 3.48
N VAL A 30 6.04 4.39 4.76
CA VAL A 30 5.11 4.51 5.88
C VAL A 30 5.40 5.82 6.60
N ASN A 31 4.41 6.72 6.61
CA ASN A 31 4.53 8.06 7.17
C ASN A 31 5.88 8.73 6.80
N PRO A 32 6.16 8.88 5.50
CA PRO A 32 7.45 9.38 5.04
C PRO A 32 7.69 10.83 5.46
N ASP A 33 8.94 11.14 5.75
CA ASP A 33 9.38 12.51 5.95
C ASP A 33 9.67 13.21 4.61
N PRO A 34 9.88 14.54 4.61
CA PRO A 34 10.17 15.28 3.38
C PRO A 34 11.43 14.82 2.64
N ASP A 35 12.45 14.34 3.36
CA ASP A 35 13.69 13.86 2.76
C ASP A 35 13.45 12.54 2.02
N GLU A 36 12.69 11.64 2.60
CA GLU A 36 12.29 10.38 1.96
C GLU A 36 11.46 10.61 0.69
N LEU A 37 10.55 11.59 0.71
CA LEU A 37 9.78 11.97 -0.47
C LEU A 37 10.67 12.60 -1.56
N ALA A 38 11.64 13.42 -1.16
CA ALA A 38 12.60 14.02 -2.09
C ALA A 38 13.47 12.95 -2.80
N ILE A 39 13.87 11.93 -2.07
CA ILE A 39 14.63 10.79 -2.62
C ILE A 39 13.80 10.06 -3.68
N VAL A 40 12.55 9.74 -3.39
CA VAL A 40 11.65 9.07 -4.35
C VAL A 40 11.40 9.95 -5.57
N ASN A 41 11.20 11.25 -5.38
CA ASN A 41 11.08 12.19 -6.49
C ASN A 41 12.31 12.18 -7.41
N MET A 42 13.52 12.19 -6.84
CA MET A 42 14.76 12.14 -7.61
C MET A 42 14.90 10.85 -8.41
N MET A 43 14.47 9.73 -7.85
CA MET A 43 14.56 8.40 -8.49
C MET A 43 13.54 8.20 -9.61
N THR A 44 12.36 8.75 -9.45
CA THR A 44 11.19 8.38 -10.27
C THR A 44 10.65 9.52 -11.11
N GLN A 45 11.07 10.75 -10.87
CA GLN A 45 10.52 11.98 -11.46
C GLN A 45 9.04 12.24 -11.11
N ILE A 46 8.46 11.49 -10.18
CA ILE A 46 7.12 11.76 -9.68
C ILE A 46 7.17 13.04 -8.85
N PRO A 47 6.34 14.07 -9.15
CA PRO A 47 6.33 15.30 -8.39
C PRO A 47 6.02 15.07 -6.91
N THR A 48 6.69 15.80 -6.03
CA THR A 48 6.55 15.65 -4.57
C THR A 48 5.12 15.92 -4.09
N ASP A 49 4.43 16.87 -4.69
CA ASP A 49 3.02 17.16 -4.37
C ASP A 49 2.09 16.00 -4.75
N VAL A 50 2.37 15.28 -5.82
CA VAL A 50 1.62 14.06 -6.20
C VAL A 50 1.90 12.93 -5.20
N LEU A 51 3.16 12.75 -4.78
CA LEU A 51 3.50 11.79 -3.72
C LEU A 51 2.77 12.11 -2.41
N LYS A 52 2.65 13.40 -2.07
CA LYS A 52 1.94 13.87 -0.87
C LYS A 52 0.43 13.67 -0.94
N ALA A 53 -0.16 13.60 -2.12
CA ALA A 53 -1.60 13.36 -2.27
C ALA A 53 -2.02 12.03 -1.61
N ALA A 54 -1.16 11.02 -1.65
CA ALA A 54 -1.40 9.75 -0.97
C ALA A 54 -1.42 9.86 0.57
N LEU A 55 -0.95 10.96 1.13
CA LEU A 55 -0.91 11.24 2.57
C LEU A 55 -2.06 12.15 3.03
N ASP A 56 -2.91 12.58 2.12
CA ASP A 56 -4.11 13.34 2.43
C ASP A 56 -5.23 12.38 2.84
N THR A 57 -5.69 12.49 4.09
CA THR A 57 -6.76 11.63 4.62
C THR A 57 -8.11 11.81 3.92
N GLU A 58 -8.30 12.93 3.23
CA GLU A 58 -9.50 13.24 2.44
C GLU A 58 -9.39 12.76 0.98
N GLU A 59 -8.26 12.17 0.60
CA GLU A 59 -8.05 11.70 -0.76
C GLU A 59 -9.02 10.57 -1.11
N ARG A 60 -9.66 10.69 -2.26
CA ARG A 60 -10.63 9.69 -2.73
C ARG A 60 -9.96 8.64 -3.59
N SER A 61 -10.50 7.43 -3.58
CA SER A 61 -10.06 6.37 -4.49
C SER A 61 -10.21 6.81 -5.95
N HIS A 62 -9.11 6.78 -6.68
CA HIS A 62 -9.08 7.14 -8.11
C HIS A 62 -7.83 6.57 -8.80
N VAL A 63 -7.77 6.72 -10.12
CA VAL A 63 -6.63 6.33 -10.94
C VAL A 63 -6.23 7.52 -11.82
N GLU A 64 -4.95 7.85 -11.83
CA GLU A 64 -4.34 8.82 -12.73
C GLU A 64 -3.29 8.12 -13.60
N ILE A 65 -3.33 8.38 -14.89
CA ILE A 65 -2.37 7.82 -15.85
C ILE A 65 -1.57 8.96 -16.44
N GLU A 66 -0.28 8.95 -16.17
CA GLU A 66 0.70 9.89 -16.69
C GLU A 66 1.73 9.17 -17.56
N ASP A 67 2.54 9.92 -18.29
CA ASP A 67 3.56 9.32 -19.17
C ASP A 67 4.60 8.50 -18.39
N GLU A 68 4.98 8.97 -17.20
CA GLU A 68 6.05 8.39 -16.39
C GLU A 68 5.56 7.41 -15.32
N TYR A 69 4.28 7.46 -14.94
CA TYR A 69 3.73 6.65 -13.87
C TYR A 69 2.21 6.47 -13.97
N ILE A 70 1.74 5.42 -13.33
CA ILE A 70 0.32 5.24 -13.02
C ILE A 70 0.19 5.45 -11.51
N PHE A 71 -0.73 6.31 -11.10
CA PHE A 71 -1.05 6.57 -9.70
C PHE A 71 -2.44 6.02 -9.38
N VAL A 72 -2.51 5.15 -8.39
CA VAL A 72 -3.76 4.55 -7.89
C VAL A 72 -3.90 4.86 -6.42
N VAL A 73 -5.03 5.41 -6.02
CA VAL A 73 -5.39 5.56 -4.61
C VAL A 73 -6.49 4.56 -4.28
N ILE A 74 -6.25 3.75 -3.27
CA ILE A 74 -7.20 2.79 -2.71
C ILE A 74 -7.42 3.15 -1.25
N ASN A 75 -8.67 3.36 -0.83
CA ASN A 75 -8.97 3.48 0.59
C ASN A 75 -9.00 2.09 1.22
N ILE A 76 -8.05 1.81 2.10
CA ILE A 76 -7.91 0.52 2.78
C ILE A 76 -8.60 0.57 4.14
N PRO A 77 -9.25 -0.54 4.56
CA PRO A 77 -9.88 -0.58 5.87
C PRO A 77 -8.83 -0.73 6.96
N VAL A 78 -9.03 -0.02 8.06
CA VAL A 78 -8.22 -0.13 9.27
C VAL A 78 -9.12 -0.32 10.48
N LEU A 79 -8.65 -1.09 11.43
CA LEU A 79 -9.32 -1.30 12.70
C LEU A 79 -8.54 -0.59 13.79
N ARG A 80 -9.16 0.41 14.41
CA ARG A 80 -8.58 1.16 15.51
C ARG A 80 -9.08 0.62 16.84
N GLY A 81 -8.16 0.08 17.63
CA GLY A 81 -8.53 -0.64 18.86
C GLY A 81 -9.38 -1.88 18.57
N SER A 82 -10.46 -2.10 19.31
CA SER A 82 -11.31 -3.28 19.14
C SER A 82 -12.59 -3.03 18.33
N ASP A 83 -13.01 -1.77 18.17
CA ASP A 83 -14.37 -1.45 17.76
C ASP A 83 -14.53 -0.36 16.70
N VAL A 84 -13.50 0.40 16.42
CA VAL A 84 -13.58 1.53 15.49
C VAL A 84 -13.01 1.13 14.14
N TYR A 85 -13.90 1.06 13.13
CA TYR A 85 -13.54 0.81 11.75
C TYR A 85 -13.39 2.13 11.02
N ASP A 86 -12.30 2.28 10.31
CA ASP A 86 -11.94 3.48 9.57
C ASP A 86 -11.37 3.08 8.21
N ALA A 87 -11.10 4.05 7.36
CA ALA A 87 -10.42 3.84 6.09
C ALA A 87 -9.34 4.90 5.91
N VAL A 88 -8.19 4.48 5.40
CA VAL A 88 -7.09 5.38 5.07
C VAL A 88 -6.65 5.19 3.62
N PRO A 89 -6.20 6.25 2.94
CA PRO A 89 -5.70 6.11 1.59
C PRO A 89 -4.36 5.37 1.56
N LEU A 90 -4.25 4.41 0.65
CA LEU A 90 -3.00 3.80 0.23
C LEU A 90 -2.71 4.28 -1.18
N GLY A 91 -1.65 5.04 -1.37
CA GLY A 91 -1.17 5.45 -2.67
C GLY A 91 -0.27 4.38 -3.27
N ILE A 92 -0.52 4.05 -4.52
CA ILE A 92 0.29 3.09 -5.29
C ILE A 92 0.75 3.78 -6.56
N PHE A 93 2.06 3.82 -6.78
CA PHE A 93 2.65 4.32 -8.02
C PHE A 93 3.34 3.17 -8.74
N VAL A 94 3.03 3.03 -10.02
CA VAL A 94 3.69 2.05 -10.88
C VAL A 94 4.46 2.82 -11.95
N THR A 95 5.79 2.69 -11.92
CA THR A 95 6.69 3.25 -12.93
C THR A 95 7.27 2.14 -13.81
N GLU A 96 8.06 2.49 -14.80
CA GLU A 96 8.76 1.48 -15.59
C GLU A 96 9.63 0.56 -14.72
N ASP A 97 10.32 1.11 -13.73
CA ASP A 97 11.32 0.40 -12.94
C ASP A 97 10.84 -0.02 -11.54
N PHE A 98 9.87 0.69 -10.97
CA PHE A 98 9.51 0.53 -9.56
C PHE A 98 8.02 0.34 -9.34
N PHE A 99 7.71 -0.35 -8.25
CA PHE A 99 6.40 -0.35 -7.61
C PHE A 99 6.52 0.38 -6.27
N ILE A 100 5.68 1.39 -6.02
CA ILE A 100 5.81 2.26 -4.85
C ILE A 100 4.47 2.26 -4.10
N THR A 101 4.52 2.05 -2.80
CA THR A 101 3.36 2.17 -1.90
C THR A 101 3.63 3.25 -0.87
N ILE A 102 2.65 4.12 -0.63
CA ILE A 102 2.72 5.22 0.34
C ILE A 102 1.46 5.20 1.19
N CYS A 103 1.64 5.17 2.50
CA CYS A 103 0.55 5.24 3.47
C CYS A 103 0.98 6.05 4.70
N LEU A 104 0.01 6.71 5.36
CA LEU A 104 0.26 7.43 6.62
C LEU A 104 0.63 6.52 7.78
N GLU A 105 0.21 5.26 7.71
CA GLU A 105 0.43 4.27 8.76
C GLU A 105 0.72 2.90 8.15
N GLU A 106 1.15 1.96 8.97
CA GLU A 106 1.34 0.59 8.51
C GLU A 106 0.03 0.01 8.00
N ALA A 107 0.05 -0.51 6.78
CA ALA A 107 -1.12 -1.04 6.10
C ALA A 107 -1.21 -2.56 6.29
N GLU A 108 -2.21 -3.04 7.03
CA GLU A 108 -2.43 -4.47 7.25
C GLU A 108 -2.55 -5.25 5.93
N VAL A 109 -3.11 -4.63 4.90
CA VAL A 109 -3.25 -5.23 3.56
C VAL A 109 -1.89 -5.64 2.97
N LEU A 110 -0.80 -4.98 3.37
CA LEU A 110 0.55 -5.25 2.88
C LEU A 110 1.30 -6.33 3.69
N TYR A 111 0.82 -6.73 4.85
CA TYR A 111 1.52 -7.69 5.72
C TYR A 111 1.87 -9.02 5.04
N PRO A 112 0.97 -9.67 4.27
CA PRO A 112 1.33 -10.91 3.57
C PRO A 112 2.43 -10.75 2.54
N PHE A 113 2.56 -9.56 1.95
CA PHE A 113 3.62 -9.25 0.99
C PHE A 113 4.95 -9.00 1.69
N LEU A 114 4.94 -8.22 2.78
CA LEU A 114 6.12 -7.92 3.59
C LEU A 114 6.72 -9.16 4.23
N SER A 115 5.89 -10.12 4.61
CA SER A 115 6.32 -11.41 5.20
C SER A 115 6.59 -12.50 4.16
N ASN A 116 6.48 -12.18 2.87
CA ASN A 116 6.61 -13.12 1.75
C ASN A 116 5.71 -14.36 1.87
N GLN A 117 4.50 -14.18 2.39
CA GLN A 117 3.51 -15.24 2.56
C GLN A 117 2.45 -15.24 1.45
N MET A 118 2.48 -14.26 0.55
CA MET A 118 1.52 -14.17 -0.56
C MET A 118 1.94 -15.07 -1.70
N PRO A 119 1.11 -16.06 -2.09
CA PRO A 119 1.42 -16.94 -3.21
C PRO A 119 1.57 -16.17 -4.52
N THR A 120 2.53 -16.57 -5.35
CA THR A 120 2.77 -15.99 -6.68
C THR A 120 3.05 -14.48 -6.67
N PHE A 121 3.49 -13.96 -5.54
CA PHE A 121 3.92 -12.58 -5.39
C PHE A 121 5.38 -12.40 -5.82
N TYR A 122 5.60 -11.42 -6.71
CA TYR A 122 6.93 -10.99 -7.15
C TYR A 122 6.95 -9.47 -7.28
N THR A 123 7.92 -8.81 -6.69
CA THR A 123 8.03 -7.33 -6.69
C THR A 123 8.11 -6.73 -8.10
N PHE A 124 8.70 -7.45 -9.04
CA PHE A 124 8.85 -7.02 -10.43
C PHE A 124 7.62 -7.28 -11.32
N LYS A 125 6.67 -8.10 -10.87
CA LYS A 125 5.39 -8.32 -11.57
C LYS A 125 4.36 -7.30 -11.07
N LYS A 126 4.52 -6.07 -11.52
CA LYS A 126 3.84 -4.89 -10.97
C LYS A 126 2.32 -4.94 -11.15
N THR A 127 1.82 -5.34 -12.30
CA THR A 127 0.37 -5.45 -12.54
C THR A 127 -0.25 -6.51 -11.64
N ARG A 128 0.38 -7.67 -11.52
CA ARG A 128 -0.07 -8.72 -10.60
C ARG A 128 -0.07 -8.23 -9.15
N PHE A 129 0.98 -7.55 -8.74
CA PHE A 129 1.10 -7.00 -7.39
C PHE A 129 -0.04 -6.03 -7.09
N LEU A 130 -0.33 -5.10 -8.02
CA LEU A 130 -1.45 -4.17 -7.88
C LEU A 130 -2.78 -4.92 -7.67
N PHE A 131 -3.09 -5.90 -8.52
CA PHE A 131 -4.34 -6.67 -8.38
C PHE A 131 -4.39 -7.52 -7.12
N GLN A 132 -3.27 -8.06 -6.67
CA GLN A 132 -3.19 -8.78 -5.39
C GLN A 132 -3.49 -7.86 -4.21
N ILE A 133 -2.99 -6.62 -4.21
CA ILE A 133 -3.33 -5.62 -3.18
C ILE A 133 -4.82 -5.29 -3.23
N MET A 134 -5.39 -5.06 -4.40
CA MET A 134 -6.83 -4.79 -4.56
C MET A 134 -7.69 -5.95 -4.04
N TYR A 135 -7.31 -7.16 -4.38
CA TYR A 135 -7.99 -8.37 -3.89
C TYR A 135 -7.93 -8.49 -2.37
N ARG A 136 -6.75 -8.28 -1.77
CA ARG A 136 -6.58 -8.31 -0.32
C ARG A 136 -7.38 -7.22 0.37
N THR A 137 -7.46 -6.03 -0.22
CA THR A 137 -8.30 -4.94 0.29
C THR A 137 -9.76 -5.35 0.33
N ALA A 138 -10.27 -5.96 -0.73
CA ALA A 138 -11.65 -6.47 -0.78
C ALA A 138 -11.90 -7.56 0.28
N VAL A 139 -10.97 -8.47 0.47
CA VAL A 139 -11.05 -9.52 1.51
C VAL A 139 -11.11 -8.91 2.91
N LEU A 140 -10.31 -7.89 3.20
CA LEU A 140 -10.34 -7.20 4.50
C LEU A 140 -11.67 -6.46 4.72
N TYR A 141 -12.20 -5.78 3.72
CA TYR A 141 -13.52 -5.15 3.82
C TYR A 141 -14.62 -6.16 4.14
N LEU A 142 -14.64 -7.30 3.44
CA LEU A 142 -15.62 -8.35 3.71
C LEU A 142 -15.50 -8.91 5.13
N ARG A 143 -14.28 -9.11 5.61
CA ARG A 143 -14.03 -9.57 6.98
C ARG A 143 -14.56 -8.58 8.01
N TYR A 144 -14.30 -7.31 7.83
CA TYR A 144 -14.75 -6.26 8.76
C TYR A 144 -16.26 -6.07 8.72
N LEU A 145 -16.88 -6.13 7.54
CA LEU A 145 -18.34 -6.10 7.41
C LEU A 145 -18.99 -7.27 8.14
N GLN A 146 -18.43 -8.47 8.05
CA GLN A 146 -18.94 -9.64 8.80
C GLN A 146 -18.83 -9.46 10.31
N GLN A 147 -17.75 -8.82 10.78
CA GLN A 147 -17.58 -8.51 12.21
C GLN A 147 -18.62 -7.48 12.67
N ILE A 148 -18.90 -6.46 11.87
CA ILE A 148 -19.93 -5.45 12.15
C ILE A 148 -21.31 -6.11 12.22
N ASP A 149 -21.67 -6.96 11.26
CA ASP A 149 -22.95 -7.69 11.22
C ASP A 149 -23.14 -8.53 12.48
N ARG A 150 -22.14 -9.31 12.89
CA ARG A 150 -22.20 -10.12 14.11
C ARG A 150 -22.45 -9.27 15.36
N ARG A 151 -21.80 -8.10 15.47
CA ARG A 151 -22.01 -7.19 16.60
C ARG A 151 -23.39 -6.58 16.59
N THR A 152 -23.90 -6.23 15.42
CA THR A 152 -25.26 -5.72 15.27
C THR A 152 -26.27 -6.78 15.73
N ASP A 153 -26.12 -8.03 15.31
CA ASP A 153 -26.96 -9.14 15.75
C ASP A 153 -26.90 -9.34 17.27
N ASP A 154 -25.72 -9.24 17.87
CA ASP A 154 -25.53 -9.38 19.32
C ASP A 154 -26.20 -8.23 20.10
N ILE A 155 -26.16 -7.01 19.58
CA ILE A 155 -26.85 -5.86 20.17
C ILE A 155 -28.36 -6.04 20.06
N GLU A 156 -28.88 -6.43 18.91
CA GLU A 156 -30.32 -6.68 18.70
C GLU A 156 -30.86 -7.75 19.66
N LYS A 157 -30.10 -8.83 19.87
CA LYS A 157 -30.51 -9.90 20.81
C LYS A 157 -30.56 -9.45 22.26
N LYS A 158 -29.83 -8.41 22.63
CA LYS A 158 -29.81 -7.84 23.99
C LYS A 158 -30.90 -6.78 24.22
N LEU A 159 -31.50 -6.31 23.18
CA LEU A 159 -32.63 -5.37 23.24
C LEU A 159 -33.96 -6.12 23.37
#